data_e657d5b4e60bfbc71021b7679de90ec9
#
_entry.id   e657d5b4e60bfbc71021b7679de90ec9
#
_cell.length_a   1.000
_cell.length_b   1.000
_cell.length_c   1.000
_cell.angle_alpha   90.00
_cell.angle_beta   90.00
_cell.angle_gamma   90.00
#
_symmetry.space_group_name_H-M   'P 1'
#
loop_
_entity.id
_entity.type
_entity.pdbx_description
1 polymer ?
#
loop_
_entity_poly.entity_id
_entity_poly.type
_entity_poly.pdbx_seq_one_letter_code
_entity_poly.pdbx_strand_id
1 'polypeptide(L)'
;MNEPDPLAQLRDIHSPEAIPFWPPAPGWWVLALMALICAILITRFLLRRQRDRIYRLEALKKLDDILATQQHSNKIQYLFLLLRQTANTAAREENIASLPIAAFLEFLRETSNQSLFLCDPQKLGMILYATPDQYDLEYCAELCTSLESDARLWIKQHRVRGIN
;
A
#
# COMPACT_ATOMS: atom_id res chain seq x y z
N MET A 1 18.64 70.90 63.89
CA MET A 1 19.23 69.56 63.77
C MET A 1 18.30 68.80 62.82
N ASN A 2 18.69 68.70 61.57
CA ASN A 2 17.93 67.87 60.58
C ASN A 2 18.44 66.43 60.70
N GLU A 3 17.60 65.56 61.24
CA GLU A 3 17.85 64.12 61.14
C GLU A 3 17.79 63.67 59.70
N PRO A 4 18.78 62.90 59.24
CA PRO A 4 18.76 62.41 57.91
C PRO A 4 17.60 61.36 57.76
N ASP A 5 16.75 61.61 56.80
CA ASP A 5 15.61 60.73 56.48
C ASP A 5 16.12 59.30 56.14
N PRO A 6 15.80 58.28 56.99
CA PRO A 6 16.29 56.92 56.78
C PRO A 6 15.70 56.27 55.53
N LEU A 7 14.65 56.84 54.91
CA LEU A 7 14.00 56.37 53.74
C LEU A 7 14.68 56.80 52.41
N ALA A 8 15.60 57.80 52.50
CA ALA A 8 16.33 58.25 51.29
C ALA A 8 17.33 57.21 50.72
N GLN A 9 17.62 56.15 51.47
CA GLN A 9 18.48 55.06 51.04
C GLN A 9 17.76 53.86 50.46
N LEU A 10 16.42 53.84 50.41
CA LEU A 10 15.62 52.83 49.75
C LEU A 10 15.76 52.99 48.23
N ARG A 11 16.53 52.10 47.62
CA ARG A 11 16.57 51.94 46.16
C ARG A 11 15.25 51.35 45.73
N ASP A 12 14.64 52.06 44.80
CA ASP A 12 13.42 51.55 44.13
C ASP A 12 13.67 50.18 43.50
N ILE A 13 12.76 49.25 43.73
CA ILE A 13 12.85 47.90 43.16
C ILE A 13 12.45 48.05 41.69
N HIS A 14 13.45 48.06 40.82
CA HIS A 14 13.20 47.99 39.40
C HIS A 14 12.50 46.65 39.08
N SER A 15 11.24 46.72 38.70
CA SER A 15 10.57 45.53 38.10
C SER A 15 11.39 45.07 36.89
N PRO A 16 11.78 43.80 36.85
CA PRO A 16 12.50 43.29 35.69
C PRO A 16 11.67 43.57 34.43
N GLU A 17 12.30 44.12 33.37
CA GLU A 17 11.67 44.35 32.09
C GLU A 17 11.01 43.07 31.62
N ALA A 18 9.75 43.14 31.17
CA ALA A 18 9.02 42.02 30.64
C ALA A 18 9.83 41.43 29.47
N ILE A 19 10.26 40.19 29.60
CA ILE A 19 11.02 39.46 28.56
C ILE A 19 10.17 39.44 27.29
N PRO A 20 10.61 40.06 26.18
CA PRO A 20 9.83 40.09 24.95
C PRO A 20 9.62 38.66 24.46
N PHE A 21 8.38 38.26 24.26
CA PHE A 21 8.00 36.94 23.74
C PHE A 21 8.47 36.75 22.27
N TRP A 22 8.85 37.82 21.59
CA TRP A 22 9.26 37.86 20.20
C TRP A 22 10.62 38.56 20.04
N PRO A 23 11.58 38.02 19.27
CA PRO A 23 11.53 36.83 18.41
C PRO A 23 11.76 35.52 19.19
N PRO A 24 11.15 34.38 18.75
CA PRO A 24 11.35 33.10 19.39
C PRO A 24 12.82 32.66 19.26
N ALA A 25 13.36 32.04 20.31
CA ALA A 25 14.73 31.53 20.29
C ALA A 25 14.96 30.61 19.09
N PRO A 26 16.17 30.63 18.46
CA PRO A 26 16.44 29.85 17.23
C PRO A 26 16.15 28.35 17.35
N GLY A 27 16.15 27.79 18.55
CA GLY A 27 15.77 26.41 18.82
C GLY A 27 14.31 26.07 18.45
N TRP A 28 13.41 27.04 18.54
CA TRP A 28 11.99 26.84 18.16
C TRP A 28 11.82 26.60 16.66
N TRP A 29 12.65 27.22 15.83
CA TRP A 29 12.64 26.99 14.38
C TRP A 29 13.09 25.59 14.02
N VAL A 30 14.10 25.07 14.71
CA VAL A 30 14.56 23.68 14.53
C VAL A 30 13.47 22.70 14.93
N LEU A 31 12.82 22.95 16.06
CA LEU A 31 11.71 22.11 16.54
C LEU A 31 10.51 22.15 15.58
N ALA A 32 10.15 23.32 15.07
CA ALA A 32 9.09 23.48 14.08
C ALA A 32 9.40 22.73 12.77
N LEU A 33 10.65 22.83 12.28
CA LEU A 33 11.08 22.11 11.09
C LEU A 33 11.03 20.59 11.31
N MET A 34 11.49 20.11 12.45
CA MET A 34 11.46 18.69 12.78
C MET A 34 10.02 18.18 12.89
N ALA A 35 9.12 18.94 13.53
CA ALA A 35 7.70 18.63 13.60
C ALA A 35 7.04 18.56 12.21
N LEU A 36 7.40 19.49 11.32
CA LEU A 36 6.91 19.51 9.93
C LEU A 36 7.36 18.27 9.16
N ILE A 37 8.64 17.91 9.26
CA ILE A 37 9.17 16.70 8.62
C ILE A 37 8.45 15.45 9.14
N CYS A 38 8.29 15.31 10.45
CA CYS A 38 7.56 14.21 11.05
C CYS A 38 6.10 14.15 10.56
N ALA A 39 5.41 15.28 10.50
CA ALA A 39 4.04 15.36 9.99
C ALA A 39 3.94 14.91 8.53
N ILE A 40 4.88 15.32 7.66
CA ILE A 40 4.95 14.89 6.26
C ILE A 40 5.18 13.38 6.17
N LEU A 41 6.12 12.83 6.94
CA LEU A 41 6.42 11.40 6.93
C LEU A 41 5.23 10.56 7.41
N ILE A 42 4.58 10.97 8.50
CA ILE A 42 3.38 10.31 9.04
C ILE A 42 2.25 10.36 8.02
N THR A 43 2.00 11.51 7.42
CA THR A 43 0.94 11.68 6.40
C THR A 43 1.21 10.78 5.19
N ARG A 44 2.45 10.75 4.68
CA ARG A 44 2.84 9.85 3.58
C ARG A 44 2.67 8.38 3.95
N PHE A 45 3.04 7.99 5.15
CA PHE A 45 2.88 6.63 5.64
C PHE A 45 1.39 6.22 5.75
N LEU A 46 0.55 7.09 6.32
CA LEU A 46 -0.89 6.84 6.44
C LEU A 46 -1.58 6.76 5.07
N LEU A 47 -1.25 7.67 4.16
CA LEU A 47 -1.80 7.65 2.79
C LEU A 47 -1.39 6.38 2.02
N ARG A 48 -0.13 5.92 2.16
CA ARG A 48 0.31 4.64 1.57
C ARG A 48 -0.51 3.48 2.13
N ARG A 49 -0.64 3.40 3.45
CA ARG A 49 -1.40 2.34 4.11
C ARG A 49 -2.89 2.33 3.74
N GLN A 50 -3.51 3.50 3.57
CA GLN A 50 -4.90 3.59 3.12
C GLN A 50 -5.06 3.11 1.68
N ARG A 51 -4.19 3.52 0.77
CA ARG A 51 -4.21 3.07 -0.63
C ARG A 51 -4.09 1.55 -0.73
N ASP A 52 -3.20 0.93 0.08
CA ASP A 52 -3.00 -0.51 0.09
C ASP A 52 -4.24 -1.28 0.57
N ARG A 53 -5.05 -0.69 1.42
CA ARG A 53 -6.33 -1.28 1.83
C ARG A 53 -7.41 -1.14 0.76
N ILE A 54 -7.50 0.04 0.15
CA ILE A 54 -8.57 0.36 -0.81
C ILE A 54 -8.45 -0.52 -2.06
N TYR A 55 -7.26 -0.63 -2.68
CA TYR A 55 -7.12 -1.45 -3.88
C TYR A 55 -7.36 -2.94 -3.63
N ARG A 56 -6.98 -3.45 -2.43
CA ARG A 56 -7.27 -4.85 -2.05
C ARG A 56 -8.76 -5.12 -1.91
N LEU A 57 -9.50 -4.21 -1.27
CA LEU A 57 -10.94 -4.33 -1.15
C LEU A 57 -11.63 -4.26 -2.51
N GLU A 58 -11.18 -3.35 -3.37
CA GLU A 58 -11.69 -3.22 -4.73
C GLU A 58 -11.38 -4.47 -5.57
N ALA A 59 -10.17 -5.01 -5.47
CA ALA A 59 -9.79 -6.23 -6.17
C ALA A 59 -10.61 -7.44 -5.69
N LEU A 60 -10.87 -7.58 -4.39
CA LEU A 60 -11.72 -8.64 -3.86
C LEU A 60 -13.16 -8.49 -4.32
N LYS A 61 -13.70 -7.28 -4.35
CA LYS A 61 -15.05 -7.02 -4.86
C LYS A 61 -15.17 -7.38 -6.34
N LYS A 62 -14.21 -6.98 -7.17
CA LYS A 62 -14.16 -7.36 -8.59
C LYS A 62 -14.04 -8.87 -8.76
N LEU A 63 -13.27 -9.54 -7.90
CA LEU A 63 -13.18 -11.01 -7.89
C LEU A 63 -14.55 -11.63 -7.65
N ASP A 64 -15.27 -11.21 -6.63
CA ASP A 64 -16.59 -11.74 -6.28
C ASP A 64 -17.61 -11.46 -7.41
N ASP A 65 -17.55 -10.29 -8.06
CA ASP A 65 -18.39 -9.93 -9.22
C ASP A 65 -18.11 -10.84 -10.43
N ILE A 66 -16.84 -11.14 -10.73
CA ILE A 66 -16.44 -12.06 -11.81
C ILE A 66 -16.96 -13.46 -11.54
N LEU A 67 -16.83 -13.93 -10.29
CA LEU A 67 -17.29 -15.27 -9.90
C LEU A 67 -18.80 -15.43 -9.98
N ALA A 68 -19.54 -14.38 -9.70
CA ALA A 68 -21.01 -14.39 -9.75
C ALA A 68 -21.55 -14.32 -11.18
N THR A 69 -20.86 -13.65 -12.11
CA THR A 69 -21.42 -13.25 -13.40
C THR A 69 -20.95 -14.13 -14.56
N GLN A 70 -19.74 -14.70 -14.51
CA GLN A 70 -19.11 -15.32 -15.67
C GLN A 70 -19.31 -16.84 -15.77
N GLN A 71 -19.40 -17.36 -17.02
CA GLN A 71 -19.33 -18.79 -17.29
C GLN A 71 -17.90 -19.32 -17.11
N HIS A 72 -17.74 -20.61 -16.83
CA HIS A 72 -16.47 -21.23 -16.45
C HIS A 72 -15.31 -20.97 -17.43
N SER A 73 -15.57 -21.00 -18.74
CA SER A 73 -14.55 -20.77 -19.78
C SER A 73 -13.96 -19.36 -19.73
N ASN A 74 -14.78 -18.36 -19.47
CA ASN A 74 -14.34 -16.97 -19.43
C ASN A 74 -13.80 -16.55 -18.04
N LYS A 75 -14.18 -17.29 -16.98
CA LYS A 75 -13.72 -16.97 -15.60
C LYS A 75 -12.21 -16.93 -15.47
N ILE A 76 -11.50 -17.91 -16.03
CA ILE A 76 -10.04 -18.01 -15.96
C ILE A 76 -9.38 -16.80 -16.62
N GLN A 77 -9.90 -16.36 -17.77
CA GLN A 77 -9.39 -15.18 -18.49
C GLN A 77 -9.59 -13.90 -17.65
N TYR A 78 -10.78 -13.70 -17.09
CA TYR A 78 -11.08 -12.53 -16.26
C TYR A 78 -10.32 -12.56 -14.92
N LEU A 79 -10.16 -13.73 -14.30
CA LEU A 79 -9.35 -13.90 -13.10
C LEU A 79 -7.88 -13.54 -13.36
N PHE A 80 -7.33 -14.02 -14.46
CA PHE A 80 -5.95 -13.75 -14.84
C PHE A 80 -5.73 -12.26 -15.17
N LEU A 81 -6.70 -11.64 -15.86
CA LEU A 81 -6.68 -10.21 -16.15
C LEU A 81 -6.75 -9.39 -14.84
N LEU A 82 -7.63 -9.77 -13.91
CA LEU A 82 -7.75 -9.13 -12.60
C LEU A 82 -6.45 -9.24 -11.81
N LEU A 83 -5.81 -10.42 -11.80
CA LEU A 83 -4.51 -10.63 -11.14
C LEU A 83 -3.44 -9.74 -11.75
N ARG A 84 -3.37 -9.61 -13.07
CA ARG A 84 -2.43 -8.71 -13.76
C ARG A 84 -2.67 -7.25 -13.39
N GLN A 85 -3.91 -6.80 -13.38
CA GLN A 85 -4.26 -5.43 -13.00
C GLN A 85 -3.90 -5.16 -11.53
N THR A 86 -4.20 -6.10 -10.64
CA THR A 86 -3.90 -5.97 -9.21
C THR A 86 -2.40 -5.96 -8.97
N ALA A 87 -1.65 -6.86 -9.61
CA ALA A 87 -0.20 -6.94 -9.52
C ALA A 87 0.48 -5.66 -10.04
N ASN A 88 0.03 -5.14 -11.19
CA ASN A 88 0.56 -3.90 -11.75
C ASN A 88 0.27 -2.68 -10.84
N THR A 89 -0.90 -2.66 -10.19
CA THR A 89 -1.24 -1.61 -9.22
C THR A 89 -0.38 -1.70 -7.96
N ALA A 90 -0.04 -2.93 -7.54
CA ALA A 90 0.76 -3.19 -6.36
C ALA A 90 2.26 -2.89 -6.59
N ALA A 91 2.81 -3.28 -7.73
CA ALA A 91 4.24 -3.23 -8.05
C ALA A 91 4.74 -1.92 -8.68
N ARG A 92 3.94 -0.92 -8.80
CA ARG A 92 4.13 0.49 -9.22
C ARG A 92 5.26 0.86 -10.21
N GLU A 93 6.40 0.20 -10.17
CA GLU A 93 7.61 0.57 -10.93
C GLU A 93 7.96 -0.43 -12.03
N GLU A 94 7.44 -1.66 -11.95
CA GLU A 94 7.67 -2.72 -12.93
C GLU A 94 6.42 -2.88 -13.81
N ASN A 95 6.62 -2.99 -15.11
CA ASN A 95 5.52 -3.27 -16.03
C ASN A 95 5.11 -4.76 -15.97
N ILE A 96 4.59 -5.17 -14.81
CA ILE A 96 4.20 -6.55 -14.52
C ILE A 96 3.11 -7.04 -15.49
N ALA A 97 2.27 -6.13 -15.99
CA ALA A 97 1.19 -6.47 -16.91
C ALA A 97 1.69 -7.04 -18.26
N SER A 98 2.92 -6.73 -18.66
CA SER A 98 3.50 -7.19 -19.94
C SER A 98 4.31 -8.49 -19.83
N LEU A 99 4.50 -9.02 -18.62
CA LEU A 99 5.28 -10.24 -18.42
C LEU A 99 4.66 -11.46 -19.12
N PRO A 100 5.47 -12.37 -19.69
CA PRO A 100 5.01 -13.69 -20.10
C PRO A 100 4.33 -14.44 -18.97
N ILE A 101 3.41 -15.37 -19.29
CA ILE A 101 2.64 -16.12 -18.29
C ILE A 101 3.54 -16.78 -17.24
N ALA A 102 4.61 -17.45 -17.68
CA ALA A 102 5.54 -18.15 -16.79
C ALA A 102 6.21 -17.19 -15.80
N ALA A 103 6.77 -16.07 -16.28
CA ALA A 103 7.40 -15.05 -15.44
C ALA A 103 6.39 -14.36 -14.52
N PHE A 104 5.15 -14.16 -14.98
CA PHE A 104 4.09 -13.60 -14.15
C PHE A 104 3.67 -14.54 -13.01
N LEU A 105 3.55 -15.86 -13.27
CA LEU A 105 3.28 -16.83 -12.22
C LEU A 105 4.42 -16.91 -11.20
N GLU A 106 5.67 -16.82 -11.66
CA GLU A 106 6.84 -16.77 -10.78
C GLU A 106 6.80 -15.53 -9.88
N PHE A 107 6.53 -14.37 -10.44
CA PHE A 107 6.31 -13.15 -9.65
C PHE A 107 5.20 -13.31 -8.59
N LEU A 108 4.06 -13.93 -8.95
CA LEU A 108 2.98 -14.19 -7.99
C LEU A 108 3.43 -15.13 -6.86
N ARG A 109 4.25 -16.15 -7.17
CA ARG A 109 4.83 -17.08 -6.17
C ARG A 109 5.80 -16.37 -5.23
N GLU A 110 6.70 -15.57 -5.77
CA GLU A 110 7.70 -14.83 -4.99
C GLU A 110 7.08 -13.80 -4.05
N THR A 111 5.98 -13.17 -4.47
CA THR A 111 5.26 -12.18 -3.67
C THR A 111 4.25 -12.79 -2.72
N SER A 112 4.02 -14.10 -2.78
CA SER A 112 3.17 -14.84 -1.87
C SER A 112 3.95 -15.41 -0.69
N ASN A 113 3.31 -15.56 0.47
CA ASN A 113 3.90 -16.26 1.63
C ASN A 113 3.70 -17.78 1.60
N GLN A 114 2.99 -18.28 0.61
CA GLN A 114 2.59 -19.69 0.47
C GLN A 114 2.88 -20.17 -0.95
N SER A 115 2.93 -21.48 -1.15
CA SER A 115 3.08 -22.10 -2.47
C SER A 115 1.76 -22.01 -3.25
N LEU A 116 1.47 -20.83 -3.77
CA LEU A 116 0.29 -20.55 -4.61
C LEU A 116 0.65 -20.69 -6.09
N PHE A 117 -0.38 -20.80 -6.94
CA PHE A 117 -0.24 -20.82 -8.40
C PHE A 117 0.66 -21.94 -8.94
N LEU A 118 0.47 -23.15 -8.42
CA LEU A 118 1.25 -24.34 -8.83
C LEU A 118 0.84 -24.89 -10.21
N CYS A 119 -0.03 -24.20 -10.94
CA CYS A 119 -0.46 -24.62 -12.27
C CYS A 119 0.68 -24.56 -13.29
N ASP A 120 0.59 -25.41 -14.31
CA ASP A 120 1.50 -25.43 -15.45
C ASP A 120 1.28 -24.20 -16.35
N PRO A 121 2.31 -23.35 -16.56
CA PRO A 121 2.19 -22.15 -17.41
C PRO A 121 1.76 -22.46 -18.85
N GLN A 122 2.14 -23.61 -19.40
CA GLN A 122 1.78 -24.00 -20.77
C GLN A 122 0.30 -24.33 -20.87
N LYS A 123 -0.21 -25.15 -19.95
CA LYS A 123 -1.63 -25.49 -19.88
C LYS A 123 -2.50 -24.28 -19.63
N LEU A 124 -2.08 -23.39 -18.72
CA LEU A 124 -2.75 -22.14 -18.48
C LEU A 124 -2.77 -21.26 -19.74
N GLY A 125 -1.66 -21.21 -20.48
CA GLY A 125 -1.57 -20.47 -21.73
C GLY A 125 -2.53 -21.01 -22.79
N MET A 126 -2.67 -22.32 -22.93
CA MET A 126 -3.64 -22.94 -23.83
C MET A 126 -5.07 -22.49 -23.49
N ILE A 127 -5.46 -22.53 -22.22
CA ILE A 127 -6.82 -22.13 -21.80
C ILE A 127 -7.07 -20.64 -22.00
N LEU A 128 -6.04 -19.80 -21.79
CA LEU A 128 -6.19 -18.34 -21.95
C LEU A 128 -6.33 -17.91 -23.42
N TYR A 129 -5.73 -18.65 -24.37
CA TYR A 129 -5.63 -18.24 -25.76
C TYR A 129 -6.30 -19.20 -26.76
N ALA A 130 -6.68 -20.41 -26.34
CA ALA A 130 -7.35 -21.39 -27.17
C ALA A 130 -8.87 -21.17 -27.19
N THR A 131 -9.51 -21.75 -28.21
CA THR A 131 -10.97 -21.78 -28.28
C THR A 131 -11.55 -22.84 -27.30
N PRO A 132 -12.78 -22.64 -26.79
CA PRO A 132 -13.40 -23.52 -25.80
C PRO A 132 -13.43 -25.00 -26.19
N ASP A 133 -13.40 -25.32 -27.47
CA ASP A 133 -13.47 -26.71 -27.97
C ASP A 133 -12.15 -27.49 -27.88
N GLN A 134 -11.06 -26.84 -27.46
CA GLN A 134 -9.71 -27.43 -27.49
C GLN A 134 -9.19 -27.92 -26.14
N TYR A 135 -9.96 -27.77 -25.07
CA TYR A 135 -9.52 -28.17 -23.73
C TYR A 135 -10.61 -28.94 -22.96
N ASP A 136 -10.15 -29.76 -22.04
CA ASP A 136 -11.00 -30.54 -21.17
C ASP A 136 -11.74 -29.63 -20.18
N LEU A 137 -13.09 -29.71 -20.20
CA LEU A 137 -13.95 -28.90 -19.34
C LEU A 137 -13.77 -29.23 -17.85
N GLU A 138 -13.47 -30.51 -17.52
CA GLU A 138 -13.24 -30.95 -16.14
C GLU A 138 -11.97 -30.33 -15.60
N TYR A 139 -10.87 -30.38 -16.37
CA TYR A 139 -9.61 -29.75 -16.01
C TYR A 139 -9.75 -28.22 -15.86
N CYS A 140 -10.54 -27.58 -16.72
CA CYS A 140 -10.83 -26.15 -16.61
C CYS A 140 -11.58 -25.80 -15.31
N ALA A 141 -12.53 -26.63 -14.90
CA ALA A 141 -13.28 -26.40 -13.67
C ALA A 141 -12.39 -26.52 -12.41
N GLU A 142 -11.53 -27.55 -12.38
CA GLU A 142 -10.54 -27.71 -11.30
C GLU A 142 -9.55 -26.55 -11.25
N LEU A 143 -8.99 -26.18 -12.39
CA LEU A 143 -8.05 -25.08 -12.49
C LEU A 143 -8.71 -23.74 -12.09
N CYS A 144 -9.95 -23.50 -12.48
CA CYS A 144 -10.70 -22.32 -12.09
C CYS A 144 -10.86 -22.24 -10.58
N THR A 145 -11.23 -23.33 -9.93
CA THR A 145 -11.40 -23.39 -8.47
C THR A 145 -10.08 -23.17 -7.73
N SER A 146 -9.00 -23.79 -8.21
CA SER A 146 -7.65 -23.60 -7.66
C SER A 146 -7.19 -22.15 -7.82
N LEU A 147 -7.29 -21.57 -9.02
CA LEU A 147 -6.91 -20.18 -9.30
C LEU A 147 -7.75 -19.18 -8.51
N GLU A 148 -9.05 -19.45 -8.29
CA GLU A 148 -9.90 -18.60 -7.47
C GLU A 148 -9.40 -18.53 -6.03
N SER A 149 -9.14 -19.69 -5.42
CA SER A 149 -8.65 -19.77 -4.04
C SER A 149 -7.28 -19.09 -3.90
N ASP A 150 -6.38 -19.35 -4.85
CA ASP A 150 -5.04 -18.78 -4.88
C ASP A 150 -5.07 -17.26 -5.09
N ALA A 151 -5.91 -16.77 -6.01
CA ALA A 151 -6.10 -15.35 -6.26
C ALA A 151 -6.63 -14.63 -5.01
N ARG A 152 -7.63 -15.22 -4.34
CA ARG A 152 -8.21 -14.66 -3.11
C ARG A 152 -7.19 -14.57 -1.99
N LEU A 153 -6.39 -15.60 -1.79
CA LEU A 153 -5.31 -15.63 -0.80
C LEU A 153 -4.21 -14.63 -1.14
N TRP A 154 -3.79 -14.59 -2.41
CA TRP A 154 -2.76 -13.67 -2.85
C TRP A 154 -3.18 -12.22 -2.67
N ILE A 155 -4.38 -11.82 -3.10
CA ILE A 155 -4.88 -10.44 -2.94
C ILE A 155 -4.88 -10.04 -1.45
N LYS A 156 -5.23 -10.94 -0.53
CA LYS A 156 -5.24 -10.66 0.91
C LYS A 156 -3.84 -10.54 1.52
N GLN A 157 -2.90 -11.38 1.09
CA GLN A 157 -1.66 -11.60 1.84
C GLN A 157 -0.38 -11.16 1.12
N HIS A 158 -0.43 -10.86 -0.21
CA HIS A 158 0.76 -10.54 -0.98
C HIS A 158 1.53 -9.35 -0.37
N ARG A 159 2.84 -9.48 -0.41
CA ARG A 159 3.78 -8.43 -0.03
C ARG A 159 4.61 -8.08 -1.25
N VAL A 160 4.20 -7.07 -1.98
CA VAL A 160 5.10 -6.48 -2.96
C VAL A 160 6.18 -5.75 -2.16
N ARG A 161 7.42 -6.19 -2.28
CA ARG A 161 8.57 -5.47 -1.74
C ARG A 161 8.58 -4.11 -2.40
N GLY A 162 7.99 -3.13 -1.73
CA GLY A 162 8.28 -1.75 -2.04
C GLY A 162 9.78 -1.57 -1.85
N ILE A 163 10.45 -1.16 -2.90
CA ILE A 163 11.85 -0.76 -2.91
C ILE A 163 12.05 0.21 -1.74
N ASN A 164 12.99 -0.14 -0.88
CA ASN A 164 13.55 0.74 0.14
C ASN A 164 14.16 1.98 -0.50
#